data_5807636d52aa7f8a01bc086b13b12c79
#
_entry.id   5807636d52aa7f8a01bc086b13b12c79
#
_cell.length_a   1.000
_cell.length_b   1.000
_cell.length_c   1.000
_cell.angle_alpha   90.00
_cell.angle_beta   90.00
_cell.angle_gamma   90.00
#
_symmetry.space_group_name_H-M   'P 1'
#
loop_
_entity.id
_entity.type
_entity.pdbx_description
1 polymer ?
#
loop_
_entity_poly.entity_id
_entity_poly.type
_entity_poly.pdbx_seq_one_letter_code
_entity_poly.pdbx_strand_id
1 'polypeptide(L)'
;VNDTYGHSVGDEVLRELGRILARQCPPGGVAARLGGEEFAVLLPDMPDGRLLDLAEAVRLAVAGMQVRPELQLTTSVGAGRLRLGETLEQLQQRTDRALYRAKALGRNRSEWAD
;
A
#
# COMPACT_ATOMS: atom_id res chain seq x y z
N VAL A 1 -11.99 4.92 -4.67
CA VAL A 1 -13.15 4.52 -5.40
C VAL A 1 -14.36 4.85 -4.58
N ASN A 2 -15.37 5.26 -5.22
CA ASN A 2 -16.31 6.12 -4.53
C ASN A 2 -17.71 6.01 -5.11
N ASP A 3 -18.52 6.98 -4.79
CA ASP A 3 -19.93 7.03 -5.15
C ASP A 3 -20.19 7.08 -6.65
N THR A 4 -19.21 7.45 -7.46
CA THR A 4 -19.38 7.51 -8.92
C THR A 4 -19.74 6.15 -9.51
N TYR A 5 -19.12 5.08 -8.98
CA TYR A 5 -19.32 3.72 -9.49
C TYR A 5 -20.14 2.85 -8.55
N GLY A 6 -20.49 3.37 -7.37
CA GLY A 6 -21.28 2.66 -6.38
C GLY A 6 -20.48 1.69 -5.52
N HIS A 7 -21.16 1.11 -4.54
CA HIS A 7 -20.53 0.25 -3.54
C HIS A 7 -20.02 -1.06 -4.11
N SER A 8 -20.72 -1.66 -5.07
CA SER A 8 -20.31 -2.96 -5.62
C SER A 8 -18.96 -2.87 -6.33
N VAL A 9 -18.70 -1.78 -7.05
CA VAL A 9 -17.41 -1.56 -7.72
C VAL A 9 -16.34 -1.27 -6.68
N GLY A 10 -16.64 -0.47 -5.66
CA GLY A 10 -15.72 -0.22 -4.55
C GLY A 10 -15.32 -1.51 -3.86
N ASP A 11 -16.27 -2.41 -3.61
CA ASP A 11 -16.00 -3.70 -3.01
C ASP A 11 -15.12 -4.57 -3.91
N GLU A 12 -15.36 -4.56 -5.21
CA GLU A 12 -14.50 -5.28 -6.16
C GLU A 12 -13.06 -4.76 -6.13
N VAL A 13 -12.89 -3.45 -6.11
CA VAL A 13 -11.57 -2.82 -6.04
C VAL A 13 -10.84 -3.22 -4.77
N LEU A 14 -11.52 -3.14 -3.62
CA LEU A 14 -10.89 -3.51 -2.34
C LEU A 14 -10.53 -4.99 -2.29
N ARG A 15 -11.38 -5.83 -2.85
CA ARG A 15 -11.14 -7.27 -2.91
C ARG A 15 -9.92 -7.59 -3.79
N GLU A 16 -9.84 -6.95 -4.96
CA GLU A 16 -8.69 -7.15 -5.86
C GLU A 16 -7.41 -6.60 -5.27
N LEU A 17 -7.48 -5.46 -4.60
CA LEU A 17 -6.34 -4.89 -3.89
C LEU A 17 -5.83 -5.86 -2.82
N GLY A 18 -6.74 -6.48 -2.06
CA GLY A 18 -6.38 -7.50 -1.09
C GLY A 18 -5.66 -8.68 -1.73
N ARG A 19 -6.11 -9.13 -2.90
CA ARG A 19 -5.45 -10.21 -3.64
C ARG A 19 -4.05 -9.83 -4.09
N ILE A 20 -3.88 -8.60 -4.57
CA ILE A 20 -2.57 -8.09 -4.97
C ILE A 20 -1.61 -8.11 -3.78
N LEU A 21 -2.05 -7.60 -2.64
CA LEU A 21 -1.22 -7.57 -1.44
C LEU A 21 -0.87 -8.98 -0.97
N ALA A 22 -1.82 -9.90 -1.01
CA ALA A 22 -1.58 -11.29 -0.62
C ALA A 22 -0.55 -11.96 -1.55
N ARG A 23 -0.62 -11.68 -2.84
CA ARG A 23 0.34 -12.24 -3.82
C ARG A 23 1.74 -11.65 -3.66
N GLN A 24 1.84 -10.38 -3.34
CA GLN A 24 3.12 -9.68 -3.20
C GLN A 24 3.75 -9.89 -1.84
N CYS A 25 2.97 -10.23 -0.82
CA CYS A 25 3.46 -10.41 0.54
C CYS A 25 4.28 -11.69 0.63
N PRO A 26 5.58 -11.62 0.97
CA PRO A 26 6.39 -12.82 1.10
C PRO A 26 6.01 -13.64 2.33
N PRO A 27 6.46 -14.92 2.39
CA PRO A 27 6.20 -15.77 3.55
C PRO A 27 6.67 -15.10 4.85
N GLY A 28 5.87 -15.18 5.89
CA GLY A 28 6.15 -14.54 7.17
C GLY A 28 5.65 -13.12 7.29
N GLY A 29 5.21 -12.51 6.18
CA GLY A 29 4.61 -11.20 6.22
C GLY A 29 3.13 -11.25 6.56
N VAL A 30 2.60 -10.12 7.01
CA VAL A 30 1.19 -9.97 7.33
C VAL A 30 0.64 -8.77 6.61
N ALA A 31 -0.44 -8.97 5.84
CA ALA A 31 -1.15 -7.88 5.20
C ALA A 31 -2.47 -7.67 5.93
N ALA A 32 -2.83 -6.43 6.19
CA ALA A 32 -4.04 -6.10 6.91
C ALA A 32 -4.70 -4.86 6.32
N ARG A 33 -6.01 -4.84 6.36
CA ARG A 33 -6.78 -3.64 6.05
C ARG A 33 -6.97 -2.84 7.33
N LEU A 34 -6.51 -1.58 7.32
CA LEU A 34 -6.61 -0.72 8.49
C LEU A 34 -7.97 -0.02 8.59
N GLY A 35 -8.62 0.16 7.47
CA GLY A 35 -9.91 0.81 7.39
C GLY A 35 -10.03 1.60 6.12
N GLY A 36 -11.27 1.85 5.65
CA GLY A 36 -11.48 2.56 4.40
C GLY A 36 -10.69 1.94 3.27
N GLU A 37 -9.80 2.72 2.67
CA GLU A 37 -8.95 2.29 1.56
C GLU A 37 -7.50 2.04 1.99
N GLU A 38 -7.24 2.02 3.28
CA GLU A 38 -5.88 1.89 3.80
C GLU A 38 -5.54 0.46 4.16
N PHE A 39 -4.37 0.02 3.69
CA PHE A 39 -3.82 -1.29 3.98
C PHE A 39 -2.42 -1.15 4.53
N ALA A 40 -1.99 -2.13 5.31
CA ALA A 40 -0.63 -2.20 5.81
C ALA A 40 -0.07 -3.60 5.54
N VAL A 41 1.22 -3.65 5.25
CA VAL A 41 1.95 -4.91 5.13
C VAL A 41 3.12 -4.86 6.09
N LEU A 42 3.19 -5.82 6.99
CA LEU A 42 4.27 -5.91 7.98
C LEU A 42 5.17 -7.09 7.59
N LEU A 43 6.46 -6.81 7.45
CA LEU A 43 7.41 -7.78 6.94
C LEU A 43 8.59 -7.91 7.91
N PRO A 44 8.93 -9.14 8.33
CA PRO A 44 10.12 -9.34 9.18
C PRO A 44 11.40 -9.30 8.34
N ASP A 45 12.44 -8.72 8.90
CA ASP A 45 13.84 -8.82 8.42
C ASP A 45 14.04 -8.58 6.92
N MET A 46 13.34 -7.59 6.37
CA MET A 46 13.50 -7.27 4.96
C MET A 46 14.47 -6.09 4.79
N PRO A 47 15.50 -6.23 3.93
CA PRO A 47 16.40 -5.10 3.62
C PRO A 47 15.65 -3.95 2.94
N ASP A 48 16.14 -2.72 3.14
CA ASP A 48 15.49 -1.51 2.65
C ASP A 48 15.24 -1.55 1.14
N GLY A 49 16.24 -1.98 0.36
CA GLY A 49 16.10 -2.05 -1.10
C GLY A 49 15.00 -2.99 -1.54
N ARG A 50 14.88 -4.14 -0.88
CA ARG A 50 13.82 -5.10 -1.19
C ARG A 50 12.46 -4.60 -0.76
N LEU A 51 12.40 -3.84 0.33
CA LEU A 51 11.16 -3.25 0.80
C LEU A 51 10.65 -2.21 -0.20
N LEU A 52 11.54 -1.38 -0.74
CA LEU A 52 11.18 -0.43 -1.80
C LEU A 52 10.76 -1.15 -3.08
N ASP A 53 11.45 -2.22 -3.46
CA ASP A 53 11.07 -3.03 -4.62
C ASP A 53 9.67 -3.61 -4.46
N LEU A 54 9.33 -4.08 -3.26
CA LEU A 54 8.00 -4.59 -2.97
C LEU A 54 6.95 -3.49 -3.07
N ALA A 55 7.24 -2.32 -2.53
CA ALA A 55 6.34 -1.17 -2.61
C ALA A 55 6.05 -0.82 -4.08
N GLU A 56 7.09 -0.81 -4.92
CA GLU A 56 6.93 -0.54 -6.35
C GLU A 56 6.20 -1.66 -7.07
N ALA A 57 6.40 -2.92 -6.69
CA ALA A 57 5.68 -4.04 -7.27
C ALA A 57 4.17 -3.91 -6.99
N VAL A 58 3.81 -3.53 -5.78
CA VAL A 58 2.41 -3.29 -5.41
C VAL A 58 1.83 -2.13 -6.23
N ARG A 59 2.57 -1.02 -6.30
CA ARG A 59 2.12 0.16 -7.04
C ARG A 59 1.84 -0.16 -8.50
N LEU A 60 2.77 -0.87 -9.13
CA LEU A 60 2.63 -1.26 -10.54
C LEU A 60 1.50 -2.26 -10.76
N ALA A 61 1.32 -3.20 -9.84
CA ALA A 61 0.23 -4.17 -9.92
C ALA A 61 -1.13 -3.49 -9.81
N VAL A 62 -1.26 -2.48 -8.94
CA VAL A 62 -2.50 -1.71 -8.81
C VAL A 62 -2.77 -0.91 -10.08
N ALA A 63 -1.74 -0.28 -10.65
CA ALA A 63 -1.89 0.49 -11.88
C ALA A 63 -2.32 -0.39 -13.06
N GLY A 64 -1.96 -1.68 -13.05
CA GLY A 64 -2.36 -2.63 -14.07
C GLY A 64 -3.68 -3.34 -13.78
N MET A 65 -4.34 -3.01 -12.69
CA MET A 65 -5.56 -3.68 -12.26
C MET A 65 -6.74 -3.37 -13.20
N GLN A 66 -7.50 -4.41 -13.56
CA GLN A 66 -8.61 -4.30 -14.50
C GLN A 66 -9.93 -4.73 -13.85
N VAL A 67 -10.49 -3.84 -13.03
CA VAL A 67 -11.82 -4.09 -12.44
C VAL A 67 -12.92 -3.69 -13.42
N ARG A 68 -12.78 -2.50 -14.04
CA ARG A 68 -13.68 -2.01 -15.08
C ARG A 68 -12.83 -1.37 -16.17
N PRO A 69 -13.18 -1.50 -17.46
CA PRO A 69 -12.36 -0.94 -18.55
C PRO A 69 -12.14 0.56 -18.45
N GLU A 70 -13.13 1.29 -17.96
CA GLU A 70 -13.10 2.75 -17.85
C GLU A 70 -12.45 3.24 -16.56
N LEU A 71 -12.07 2.34 -15.65
CA LEU A 71 -11.57 2.70 -14.33
C LEU A 71 -10.06 2.53 -14.25
N GLN A 72 -9.34 3.63 -14.18
CA GLN A 72 -7.90 3.65 -13.97
C GLN A 72 -7.61 3.91 -12.50
N LEU A 73 -6.84 3.03 -11.88
CA LEU A 73 -6.51 3.11 -10.47
C LEU A 73 -5.01 3.17 -10.25
N THR A 74 -4.61 3.92 -9.26
CA THR A 74 -3.23 3.95 -8.80
C THR A 74 -3.23 3.88 -7.28
N THR A 75 -2.06 3.63 -6.71
CA THR A 75 -1.89 3.67 -5.26
C THR A 75 -0.65 4.45 -4.90
N SER A 76 -0.68 5.03 -3.71
CA SER A 76 0.48 5.67 -3.11
C SER A 76 0.92 4.79 -1.95
N VAL A 77 2.23 4.72 -1.71
CA VAL A 77 2.79 3.84 -0.69
C VAL A 77 3.76 4.62 0.18
N GLY A 78 3.60 4.50 1.48
CA GLY A 78 4.63 4.91 2.44
C GLY A 78 5.31 3.65 2.96
N ALA A 79 6.62 3.63 2.96
CA ALA A 79 7.39 2.49 3.41
C ALA A 79 8.47 2.92 4.38
N GLY A 80 8.76 2.08 5.36
CA GLY A 80 9.79 2.39 6.34
C GLY A 80 10.21 1.16 7.10
N ARG A 81 11.30 1.30 7.83
CA ARG A 81 11.89 0.21 8.60
C ARG A 81 11.82 0.54 10.08
N LEU A 82 11.51 -0.47 10.89
CA LEU A 82 11.49 -0.31 12.34
C LEU A 82 12.89 -0.01 12.85
N ARG A 83 13.02 1.07 13.59
CA ARG A 83 14.29 1.48 14.21
C ARG A 83 14.44 0.83 15.57
N LEU A 84 15.69 0.66 15.99
CA LEU A 84 15.98 0.15 17.34
C LEU A 84 15.31 1.07 18.37
N GLY A 85 14.54 0.46 19.27
CA GLY A 85 13.83 1.20 20.31
C GLY A 85 12.52 1.84 19.88
N GLU A 86 12.17 1.75 18.60
CA GLU A 86 10.92 2.28 18.07
C GLU A 86 9.78 1.28 18.28
N THR A 87 8.59 1.78 18.61
CA THR A 87 7.39 0.95 18.66
C THR A 87 6.77 0.81 17.26
N LEU A 88 5.92 -0.19 17.07
CA LEU A 88 5.18 -0.34 15.82
C LEU A 88 4.28 0.86 15.56
N GLU A 89 3.71 1.43 16.61
CA GLU A 89 2.89 2.64 16.49
C GLU A 89 3.71 3.82 15.95
N GLN A 90 4.93 3.99 16.44
CA GLN A 90 5.82 5.05 15.94
C GLN A 90 6.21 4.82 14.48
N LEU A 91 6.50 3.57 14.12
CA LEU A 91 6.77 3.22 12.71
C LEU A 91 5.56 3.54 11.84
N GLN A 92 4.36 3.18 12.28
CA GLN A 92 3.15 3.49 11.53
C GLN A 92 2.99 4.99 11.32
N GLN A 93 3.23 5.79 12.35
CA GLN A 93 3.17 7.25 12.23
C GLN A 93 4.17 7.78 11.20
N ARG A 94 5.37 7.24 11.17
CA ARG A 94 6.39 7.64 10.18
C ARG A 94 5.97 7.26 8.77
N THR A 95 5.46 6.04 8.58
CA THR A 95 5.02 5.58 7.27
C THR A 95 3.77 6.32 6.80
N ASP A 96 2.89 6.70 7.72
CA ASP A 96 1.73 7.54 7.39
C ASP A 96 2.17 8.91 6.87
N ARG A 97 3.21 9.51 7.47
CA ARG A 97 3.76 10.78 6.97
C ARG A 97 4.36 10.62 5.58
N ALA A 98 5.07 9.50 5.35
CA ALA A 98 5.61 9.20 4.02
C ALA A 98 4.48 9.02 2.99
N LEU A 99 3.41 8.34 3.38
CA LEU A 99 2.24 8.16 2.53
C LEU A 99 1.59 9.52 2.21
N TYR A 100 1.47 10.38 3.20
CA TYR A 100 0.95 11.73 2.99
C TYR A 100 1.80 12.49 1.97
N ARG A 101 3.14 12.39 2.08
CA ARG A 101 4.04 13.03 1.10
C ARG A 101 3.82 12.47 -0.30
N ALA A 102 3.65 11.15 -0.42
CA ALA A 102 3.39 10.53 -1.71
C ALA A 102 2.13 11.11 -2.35
N LYS A 103 1.08 11.27 -1.56
CA LYS A 103 -0.18 11.85 -2.04
C LYS A 103 -0.01 13.34 -2.41
N ALA A 104 0.73 14.09 -1.59
CA ALA A 104 0.95 15.52 -1.83
C ALA A 104 1.82 15.77 -3.06
N LEU A 105 2.77 14.87 -3.35
CA LEU A 105 3.68 15.02 -4.49
C LEU A 105 3.09 14.54 -5.82
N GLY A 106 1.85 14.11 -5.83
CA GLY A 106 1.17 13.74 -7.08
C GLY A 106 0.59 12.34 -7.10
N ARG A 107 0.64 11.62 -6.00
CA ARG A 107 0.13 10.24 -5.88
C ARG A 107 0.89 9.27 -6.79
N ASN A 108 0.45 8.04 -6.88
CA ASN A 108 1.03 7.01 -7.75
C ASN A 108 2.55 6.93 -7.61
N ARG A 109 3.01 6.79 -6.38
CA ARG A 109 4.44 6.72 -6.04
C ARG A 109 4.64 6.12 -4.66
N SER A 110 5.87 5.70 -4.41
CA SER A 110 6.29 5.25 -3.09
C SER A 110 7.22 6.28 -2.47
N GLU A 111 7.08 6.52 -1.17
CA GLU A 111 7.96 7.41 -0.41
C GLU A 111 8.52 6.66 0.79
N TRP A 112 9.78 6.90 1.07
CA TRP A 112 10.45 6.27 2.21
C TRP A 112 10.28 7.11 3.48
N ALA A 113 10.02 6.44 4.58
CA ALA A 113 9.88 7.07 5.90
C ALA A 113 11.25 7.20 6.56
N ASP A 114 11.74 8.41 6.64
CA ASP A 114 13.02 8.71 7.31
C ASP A 114 12.91 8.67 8.82
#